data_a6366c6faabc8901078d491b4cacc3a5
#
_entry.id   a6366c6faabc8901078d491b4cacc3a5
#
_cell.length_a   1.000
_cell.length_b   1.000
_cell.length_c   1.000
_cell.angle_alpha   90.00
_cell.angle_beta   90.00
_cell.angle_gamma   90.00
#
_symmetry.space_group_name_H-M   'P 1'
#
loop_
_entity.id
_entity.type
_entity.pdbx_description
1 polymer ?
#
loop_
_entity_poly.entity_id
_entity_poly.type
_entity_poly.pdbx_seq_one_letter_code
_entity_poly.pdbx_strand_id
1 'polypeptide(L)'
;MTNGRRATVKVSILGEEYAIRSDESPEHTRAVAEHVDATIRALMNAGVVVESHKAAILAAMQITSELFKTREAPAELGERMRALSAEVRRMLPPQKRLT
;
A
#
# COMPACT_ATOMS: atom_id res chain seq x y z
N MET A 1 15.60 16.16 -13.41
CA MET A 1 15.07 16.47 -12.75
C MET A 1 13.89 16.21 -12.63
N THR A 2 13.38 16.02 -11.92
CA THR A 2 12.33 15.76 -11.79
C THR A 2 11.70 16.64 -11.80
N ASN A 3 11.14 17.03 -12.04
CA ASN A 3 10.49 17.95 -12.13
C ASN A 3 9.36 17.86 -11.41
N GLY A 4 9.18 17.44 -10.49
CA GLY A 4 8.05 17.50 -9.77
C GLY A 4 6.87 16.95 -10.46
N ARG A 5 7.07 16.43 -11.60
CA ARG A 5 5.98 15.90 -12.24
C ARG A 5 5.78 14.51 -11.81
N ARG A 6 4.61 14.08 -11.54
CA ARG A 6 4.33 12.73 -11.16
C ARG A 6 4.32 11.87 -12.38
N ALA A 7 4.91 10.71 -12.28
CA ALA A 7 4.89 9.76 -13.37
C ALA A 7 3.83 8.73 -13.10
N THR A 8 3.19 8.25 -14.14
CA THR A 8 2.21 7.19 -14.01
C THR A 8 2.91 5.87 -14.31
N VAL A 9 2.82 4.95 -13.37
CA VAL A 9 3.49 3.68 -13.48
C VAL A 9 2.43 2.60 -13.40
N LYS A 10 2.50 1.64 -14.30
CA LYS A 10 1.57 0.54 -14.25
C LYS A 10 2.15 -0.58 -13.42
N VAL A 11 1.39 -1.07 -12.48
CA VAL A 11 1.82 -2.16 -11.63
C VAL A 11 0.74 -3.21 -11.64
N SER A 12 1.11 -4.42 -11.28
CA SER A 12 0.18 -5.52 -11.25
C SER A 12 0.14 -6.10 -9.85
N ILE A 13 -1.05 -6.19 -9.28
CA ILE A 13 -1.22 -6.76 -7.96
C ILE A 13 -2.35 -7.76 -8.05
N LEU A 14 -2.07 -8.99 -7.70
CA LEU A 14 -3.02 -10.08 -7.78
C LEU A 14 -3.61 -10.21 -9.18
N GLY A 15 -2.77 -9.98 -10.17
CA GLY A 15 -3.19 -10.15 -11.54
C GLY A 15 -3.93 -8.99 -12.15
N GLU A 16 -4.15 -7.93 -11.38
CA GLU A 16 -4.86 -6.78 -11.90
C GLU A 16 -3.93 -5.61 -12.06
N GLU A 17 -4.11 -4.87 -13.12
CA GLU A 17 -3.27 -3.74 -13.40
C GLU A 17 -3.79 -2.48 -12.77
N TYR A 18 -2.89 -1.69 -12.24
CA TYR A 18 -3.24 -0.39 -11.67
C TYR A 18 -2.28 0.64 -12.19
N ALA A 19 -2.79 1.80 -12.48
CA ALA A 19 -1.97 2.93 -12.91
C ALA A 19 -1.77 3.82 -11.70
N ILE A 20 -0.54 3.91 -11.25
CA ILE A 20 -0.22 4.65 -10.03
C ILE A 20 0.52 5.92 -10.39
N ARG A 21 0.06 7.04 -9.89
CA ARG A 21 0.76 8.29 -10.06
C ARG A 21 1.57 8.55 -8.83
N SER A 22 2.84 8.77 -9.00
CA SER A 22 3.72 8.88 -7.86
C SER A 22 4.89 9.80 -8.19
N ASP A 23 5.39 10.47 -7.16
CA ASP A 23 6.59 11.27 -7.28
C ASP A 23 7.82 10.40 -7.17
N GLU A 24 7.67 9.17 -6.73
CA GLU A 24 8.81 8.28 -6.60
C GLU A 24 9.20 7.72 -7.95
N SER A 25 10.37 7.13 -8.01
CA SER A 25 10.82 6.56 -9.27
C SER A 25 9.94 5.39 -9.66
N PRO A 26 9.84 5.11 -10.95
CA PRO A 26 9.07 3.95 -11.38
C PRO A 26 9.59 2.66 -10.77
N GLU A 27 10.91 2.53 -10.61
CA GLU A 27 11.48 1.33 -10.02
C GLU A 27 11.03 1.17 -8.59
N HIS A 28 11.01 2.27 -7.85
CA HIS A 28 10.57 2.23 -6.47
C HIS A 28 9.09 1.82 -6.40
N THR A 29 8.28 2.42 -7.24
CA THR A 29 6.85 2.13 -7.24
C THR A 29 6.60 0.67 -7.57
N ARG A 30 7.34 0.12 -8.52
CA ARG A 30 7.18 -1.28 -8.86
C ARG A 30 7.63 -2.19 -7.75
N ALA A 31 8.72 -1.83 -7.08
CA ALA A 31 9.20 -2.64 -5.97
C ALA A 31 8.18 -2.67 -4.84
N VAL A 32 7.54 -1.53 -4.58
CA VAL A 32 6.51 -1.47 -3.56
C VAL A 32 5.35 -2.37 -3.95
N ALA A 33 4.93 -2.29 -5.20
CA ALA A 33 3.80 -3.09 -5.65
C ALA A 33 4.12 -4.58 -5.57
N GLU A 34 5.34 -4.95 -5.90
CA GLU A 34 5.75 -6.35 -5.82
C GLU A 34 5.70 -6.84 -4.39
N HIS A 35 6.13 -6.01 -3.47
CA HIS A 35 6.12 -6.42 -2.07
C HIS A 35 4.69 -6.57 -1.56
N VAL A 36 3.81 -5.67 -1.95
CA VAL A 36 2.42 -5.76 -1.56
C VAL A 36 1.79 -7.03 -2.13
N ASP A 37 2.04 -7.27 -3.42
CA ASP A 37 1.50 -8.45 -4.07
C ASP A 37 1.98 -9.72 -3.37
N ALA A 38 3.25 -9.79 -3.08
CA ALA A 38 3.81 -10.99 -2.45
C ALA A 38 3.24 -11.20 -1.05
N THR A 39 3.04 -10.12 -0.31
CA THR A 39 2.50 -10.23 1.03
C THR A 39 1.06 -10.72 1.00
N ILE A 40 0.26 -10.18 0.10
CA ILE A 40 -1.12 -10.61 0.00
C ILE A 40 -1.20 -12.09 -0.41
N ARG A 41 -0.39 -12.47 -1.39
CA ARG A 41 -0.42 -13.85 -1.85
C ARG A 41 0.03 -14.81 -0.76
N ALA A 42 1.01 -14.41 0.03
CA ALA A 42 1.49 -15.25 1.11
C ALA A 42 0.38 -15.51 2.11
N LEU A 43 -0.39 -14.48 2.44
CA LEU A 43 -1.49 -14.64 3.39
C LEU A 43 -2.57 -15.55 2.83
N MET A 44 -2.87 -15.41 1.55
CA MET A 44 -3.89 -16.25 0.95
C MET A 44 -3.41 -17.68 0.81
N ASN A 45 -2.15 -17.87 0.43
CA ASN A 45 -1.60 -19.20 0.26
C ASN A 45 -1.47 -19.93 1.59
N ALA A 46 -1.25 -19.20 2.65
CA ALA A 46 -1.14 -19.82 3.97
C ALA A 46 -2.51 -20.17 4.54
N GLY A 47 -3.57 -19.79 3.85
CA GLY A 47 -4.89 -20.11 4.34
C GLY A 47 -5.38 -19.19 5.44
N VAL A 48 -4.66 -18.11 5.69
CA VAL A 48 -5.06 -17.17 6.73
C VAL A 48 -6.37 -16.53 6.34
N VAL A 49 -6.47 -16.09 5.09
CA VAL A 49 -7.72 -15.57 4.55
C VAL A 49 -7.80 -15.96 3.11
N VAL A 50 -9.01 -16.14 2.61
CA VAL A 50 -9.18 -16.50 1.21
C VAL A 50 -9.69 -15.34 0.39
N GLU A 51 -10.32 -14.37 1.01
CA GLU A 51 -10.81 -13.23 0.24
C GLU A 51 -9.71 -12.22 0.05
N SER A 52 -9.50 -11.81 -1.20
CA SER A 52 -8.40 -10.90 -1.50
C SER A 52 -8.56 -9.56 -0.81
N HIS A 53 -9.80 -9.09 -0.65
CA HIS A 53 -10.04 -7.83 0.03
C HIS A 53 -9.54 -7.87 1.47
N LYS A 54 -9.87 -8.93 2.19
CA LYS A 54 -9.42 -9.06 3.57
C LYS A 54 -7.93 -9.30 3.65
N ALA A 55 -7.41 -10.06 2.70
CA ALA A 55 -5.97 -10.30 2.67
C ALA A 55 -5.21 -9.00 2.45
N ALA A 56 -5.77 -8.11 1.64
CA ALA A 56 -5.11 -6.83 1.40
C ALA A 56 -5.06 -5.99 2.68
N ILE A 57 -6.13 -6.02 3.46
CA ILE A 57 -6.14 -5.27 4.70
C ILE A 57 -5.13 -5.83 5.68
N LEU A 58 -5.07 -7.14 5.79
CA LEU A 58 -4.11 -7.76 6.68
C LEU A 58 -2.68 -7.53 6.22
N ALA A 59 -2.47 -7.53 4.91
CA ALA A 59 -1.15 -7.25 4.38
C ALA A 59 -0.71 -5.83 4.73
N ALA A 60 -1.64 -4.89 4.63
CA ALA A 60 -1.32 -3.51 4.96
C ALA A 60 -0.93 -3.40 6.42
N MET A 61 -1.64 -4.10 7.30
CA MET A 61 -1.32 -4.06 8.71
C MET A 61 0.03 -4.68 8.99
N GLN A 62 0.33 -5.78 8.32
CA GLN A 62 1.60 -6.45 8.53
C GLN A 62 2.76 -5.60 8.06
N ILE A 63 2.63 -5.00 6.90
CA ILE A 63 3.68 -4.17 6.35
C ILE A 63 3.90 -2.96 7.25
N THR A 64 2.81 -2.34 7.71
CA THR A 64 2.91 -1.19 8.57
C THR A 64 3.55 -1.57 9.91
N SER A 65 3.19 -2.71 10.44
CA SER A 65 3.76 -3.16 11.69
C SER A 65 5.27 -3.35 11.57
N GLU A 66 5.70 -3.90 10.46
CA GLU A 66 7.12 -4.09 10.26
C GLU A 66 7.86 -2.78 10.13
N LEU A 67 7.22 -1.81 9.50
CA LEU A 67 7.82 -0.51 9.38
C LEU A 67 7.98 0.13 10.75
N PHE A 68 6.97 0.02 11.61
CA PHE A 68 7.05 0.54 12.96
C PHE A 68 8.23 -0.08 13.71
N LYS A 69 8.42 -1.37 13.52
CA LYS A 69 9.48 -2.05 14.24
C LYS A 69 10.87 -1.68 13.75
N THR A 70 10.98 -1.30 12.50
CA THR A 70 12.30 -1.18 11.92
C THR A 70 12.88 0.20 11.99
N ARG A 71 12.05 1.27 12.07
CA ARG A 71 12.68 2.49 11.99
C ARG A 71 12.11 3.67 12.60
N GLU A 72 10.96 3.98 12.52
CA GLU A 72 10.50 5.27 12.95
C GLU A 72 9.74 5.20 14.22
N ALA A 73 9.83 6.26 15.01
CA ALA A 73 8.99 6.34 16.18
C ALA A 73 7.56 6.34 15.74
N PRO A 74 6.69 5.68 16.47
CA PRO A 74 5.29 5.61 16.08
C PRO A 74 4.63 6.96 15.86
N ALA A 75 5.05 7.98 16.62
CA ALA A 75 4.44 9.28 16.46
C ALA A 75 4.77 9.89 15.11
N GLU A 76 6.03 9.79 14.71
CA GLU A 76 6.44 10.33 13.43
C GLU A 76 5.77 9.60 12.30
N LEU A 77 5.73 8.29 12.41
CA LEU A 77 5.12 7.50 11.37
C LEU A 77 3.64 7.80 11.31
N GLY A 78 3.04 8.03 12.45
CA GLY A 78 1.63 8.33 12.48
C GLY A 78 1.28 9.59 11.71
N GLU A 79 2.15 10.58 11.80
CA GLU A 79 1.91 11.80 11.07
C GLU A 79 2.00 11.60 9.58
N ARG A 80 2.99 10.85 9.16
CA ARG A 80 3.11 10.56 7.75
C ARG A 80 1.94 9.76 7.24
N MET A 81 1.50 8.82 8.04
CA MET A 81 0.39 7.98 7.63
C MET A 81 -0.91 8.74 7.58
N ARG A 82 -1.06 9.73 8.42
CA ARG A 82 -2.27 10.54 8.35
C ARG A 82 -2.34 11.32 7.05
N ALA A 83 -1.21 11.86 6.63
CA ALA A 83 -1.18 12.59 5.38
C ALA A 83 -1.47 11.66 4.21
N LEU A 84 -0.92 10.45 4.27
CA LEU A 84 -1.13 9.49 3.22
C LEU A 84 -2.57 9.02 3.21
N SER A 85 -3.14 8.82 4.38
CA SER A 85 -4.52 8.40 4.47
C SER A 85 -5.48 9.40 3.87
N ALA A 86 -5.18 10.66 4.06
CA ALA A 86 -6.04 11.68 3.49
C ALA A 86 -6.05 11.58 1.97
N GLU A 87 -4.90 11.29 1.39
CA GLU A 87 -4.84 11.14 -0.03
C GLU A 87 -5.58 9.92 -0.49
N VAL A 88 -5.39 8.83 0.19
CA VAL A 88 -6.04 7.59 -0.17
C VAL A 88 -7.54 7.74 -0.07
N ARG A 89 -7.99 8.42 0.97
CA ARG A 89 -9.42 8.62 1.15
C ARG A 89 -10.05 9.37 0.03
N ARG A 90 -9.31 10.25 -0.58
CA ARG A 90 -9.84 11.00 -1.69
C ARG A 90 -9.96 10.14 -2.92
N MET A 91 -9.19 9.07 -3.01
CA MET A 91 -9.20 8.22 -4.17
C MET A 91 -10.16 7.07 -4.06
N LEU A 92 -10.58 6.76 -2.86
CA LEU A 92 -11.48 5.63 -2.66
C LEU A 92 -12.91 6.10 -2.52
N PRO A 93 -13.85 5.24 -2.87
CA PRO A 93 -15.24 5.62 -2.64
C PRO A 93 -15.51 5.67 -1.15
N PRO A 94 -16.53 6.39 -0.75
CA PRO A 94 -16.84 6.46 0.66
C PRO A 94 -17.13 5.09 1.20
N GLN A 95 -16.67 4.83 2.41
CA GLN A 95 -16.88 3.55 3.01
C GLN A 95 -17.56 3.68 4.31
N LYS A 96 -18.28 2.65 4.71
CA LYS A 96 -18.91 2.70 5.99
C LYS A 96 -17.91 2.57 7.03
N ARG A 97 -18.14 3.13 8.18
CA ARG A 97 -17.26 3.05 9.23
C ARG A 97 -17.25 1.68 9.71
N LEU A 98 -16.15 1.17 10.07
CA LEU A 98 -16.06 -0.10 10.66
C LEU A 98 -16.17 0.09 12.10
N THR A 99 -17.13 -0.27 12.68
CA THR A 99 -17.13 -0.15 14.11
C THR A 99 -17.62 -1.36 14.70
#